data_c6f7e824700820d9abcb2f36554c6083
#
_entry.id   c6f7e824700820d9abcb2f36554c6083
#
_cell.length_a   1.000
_cell.length_b   1.000
_cell.length_c   1.000
_cell.angle_alpha   90.00
_cell.angle_beta   90.00
_cell.angle_gamma   90.00
#
_symmetry.space_group_name_H-M   'P 1'
#
loop_
_entity.id
_entity.type
_entity.pdbx_description
1 polymer ?
#
loop_
_entity_poly.entity_id
_entity_poly.type
_entity_poly.pdbx_seq_one_letter_code
_entity_poly.pdbx_strand_id
1 'polypeptide(L)'
;MFTRTRRLRRNFLTRELVKNISIEKSSLIYPLFVCDGENIKSEIESMPEQYRYSLDRLNEELDELLKLGINNILLFGIPNHKDEIGSQAYDENGIVQRAVRQIRRDYQDKFLVVTDVCMCEYTSHGHCGILHNHDVDNDETLEYIAKIALSHAKAGADIIAPSDMMDGRIGKIREILDKNNFKNIPIMAYSVKYSSAYYGPFRDAADSAPSFGDRKTYQMDFRSYNNFYREVEADIQEGADFIMVKPAMAYLDVIKSVSEVTNLPIVAYNVSGEYSMVKAAAKNNWIDEEKIVMENMYAIKRAGADIIITYHAKDIVKWLSK
;
A
#
# COMPACT_ATOMS: atom_id res chain seq x y z
N MET A 1 -28.06 -32.21 -28.86
CA MET A 1 -28.50 -31.00 -28.12
C MET A 1 -27.25 -30.26 -27.71
N PHE A 2 -27.17 -28.93 -27.89
CA PHE A 2 -26.02 -28.13 -27.47
C PHE A 2 -26.36 -27.22 -26.29
N THR A 3 -25.39 -26.93 -25.43
CA THR A 3 -25.54 -26.08 -24.26
C THR A 3 -25.54 -24.60 -24.66
N ARG A 4 -26.50 -23.82 -24.18
CA ARG A 4 -26.64 -22.38 -24.46
C ARG A 4 -26.17 -21.55 -23.26
N THR A 5 -24.88 -21.30 -23.12
CA THR A 5 -24.31 -20.52 -22.01
C THR A 5 -24.63 -19.02 -22.08
N ARG A 6 -25.08 -18.49 -23.24
CA ARG A 6 -25.44 -17.07 -23.42
C ARG A 6 -26.70 -16.64 -22.71
N ARG A 7 -27.52 -17.57 -22.20
CA ARG A 7 -28.82 -17.24 -21.55
C ARG A 7 -28.64 -16.27 -20.39
N LEU A 8 -27.65 -16.49 -19.54
CA LEU A 8 -27.35 -15.64 -18.36
C LEU A 8 -26.69 -14.29 -18.71
N ARG A 9 -26.35 -14.07 -19.98
CA ARG A 9 -25.71 -12.83 -20.44
C ARG A 9 -26.62 -11.94 -21.28
N ARG A 10 -27.89 -12.35 -21.47
CA ARG A 10 -28.79 -11.77 -22.46
C ARG A 10 -29.06 -10.27 -22.26
N ASN A 11 -29.27 -9.82 -21.04
CA ASN A 11 -29.52 -8.42 -20.72
C ASN A 11 -28.82 -7.99 -19.43
N PHE A 12 -28.86 -6.70 -19.16
CA PHE A 12 -28.19 -6.10 -18.00
C PHE A 12 -28.68 -6.71 -16.68
N LEU A 13 -29.99 -6.75 -16.44
CA LEU A 13 -30.55 -7.24 -15.17
C LEU A 13 -30.19 -8.70 -14.88
N THR A 14 -30.15 -9.55 -15.92
CA THR A 14 -29.72 -10.93 -15.76
C THR A 14 -28.26 -11.02 -15.37
N ARG A 15 -27.39 -10.17 -15.97
CA ARG A 15 -25.95 -10.12 -15.59
C ARG A 15 -25.77 -9.62 -14.17
N GLU A 16 -26.54 -8.59 -13.77
CA GLU A 16 -26.52 -8.09 -12.38
C GLU A 16 -26.96 -9.16 -11.37
N LEU A 17 -28.02 -9.90 -11.71
CA LEU A 17 -28.55 -10.97 -10.84
C LEU A 17 -27.54 -12.09 -10.55
N VAL A 18 -26.69 -12.41 -11.53
CA VAL A 18 -25.74 -13.54 -11.42
C VAL A 18 -24.31 -13.10 -11.08
N LYS A 19 -24.05 -11.81 -10.93
CA LYS A 19 -22.74 -11.34 -10.51
C LYS A 19 -22.45 -11.81 -9.08
N ASN A 20 -21.23 -12.24 -8.81
CA ASN A 20 -20.76 -12.71 -7.50
C ASN A 20 -19.58 -11.90 -6.96
N ILE A 21 -19.15 -10.88 -7.69
CA ILE A 21 -18.08 -9.96 -7.29
C ILE A 21 -18.64 -8.55 -7.26
N SER A 22 -18.42 -7.82 -6.18
CA SER A 22 -18.71 -6.39 -6.05
C SER A 22 -17.49 -5.62 -5.58
N ILE A 23 -17.47 -4.32 -5.85
CA ILE A 23 -16.47 -3.38 -5.36
C ILE A 23 -17.20 -2.43 -4.42
N GLU A 24 -16.77 -2.44 -3.17
CA GLU A 24 -17.32 -1.57 -2.13
C GLU A 24 -16.33 -0.46 -1.80
N LYS A 25 -16.84 0.76 -1.54
CA LYS A 25 -16.00 1.89 -1.13
C LYS A 25 -15.16 1.57 0.11
N SER A 26 -15.74 0.83 1.06
CA SER A 26 -15.09 0.40 2.30
C SER A 26 -13.93 -0.58 2.09
N SER A 27 -13.84 -1.23 0.94
CA SER A 27 -12.72 -2.12 0.60
C SER A 27 -11.56 -1.43 -0.13
N LEU A 28 -11.64 -0.12 -0.34
CA LEU A 28 -10.58 0.65 -0.97
C LEU A 28 -9.75 1.39 0.08
N ILE A 29 -8.43 1.41 -0.10
CA ILE A 29 -7.50 2.24 0.66
C ILE A 29 -6.81 3.20 -0.31
N TYR A 30 -6.83 4.49 0.01
CA TYR A 30 -6.21 5.53 -0.82
C TYR A 30 -4.81 5.89 -0.29
N PRO A 31 -3.73 5.73 -1.10
CA PRO A 31 -2.38 6.12 -0.72
C PRO A 31 -2.21 7.64 -0.75
N LEU A 32 -1.56 8.20 0.28
CA LEU A 32 -1.28 9.62 0.43
C LEU A 32 0.20 9.86 0.72
N PHE A 33 0.78 10.89 0.09
CA PHE A 33 2.15 11.32 0.32
C PHE A 33 2.16 12.61 1.14
N VAL A 34 2.76 12.54 2.33
CA VAL A 34 2.96 13.71 3.19
C VAL A 34 4.43 14.11 3.21
N CYS A 35 4.72 15.40 3.09
CA CYS A 35 6.09 15.89 3.04
C CYS A 35 6.34 17.03 4.04
N ASP A 36 7.59 17.21 4.42
CA ASP A 36 8.04 18.38 5.16
C ASP A 36 7.97 19.64 4.29
N GLY A 37 7.75 20.76 4.94
CA GLY A 37 7.64 22.07 4.32
C GLY A 37 6.32 22.76 4.62
N GLU A 38 6.06 23.87 3.93
CA GLU A 38 4.86 24.68 4.09
C GLU A 38 4.28 25.02 2.71
N ASN A 39 2.97 25.09 2.62
CA ASN A 39 2.20 25.45 1.43
C ASN A 39 2.52 24.59 0.19
N ILE A 40 2.81 23.30 0.41
CA ILE A 40 3.13 22.35 -0.67
C ILE A 40 1.89 21.52 -1.02
N LYS A 41 1.47 21.63 -2.28
CA LYS A 41 0.62 20.70 -3.01
C LYS A 41 1.27 20.52 -4.38
N SER A 42 2.17 19.57 -4.48
CA SER A 42 2.99 19.33 -5.67
C SER A 42 2.57 18.07 -6.38
N GLU A 43 2.14 18.18 -7.62
CA GLU A 43 1.78 17.03 -8.45
C GLU A 43 3.01 16.15 -8.73
N ILE A 44 2.81 14.84 -8.70
CA ILE A 44 3.84 13.87 -9.04
C ILE A 44 3.78 13.62 -10.54
N GLU A 45 4.77 14.11 -11.29
CA GLU A 45 4.77 14.09 -12.76
C GLU A 45 4.51 12.70 -13.35
N SER A 46 5.12 11.67 -12.76
CA SER A 46 4.96 10.27 -13.18
C SER A 46 3.63 9.62 -12.73
N MET A 47 2.83 10.34 -11.90
CA MET A 47 1.54 9.87 -11.38
C MET A 47 0.49 11.00 -11.48
N PRO A 48 -0.06 11.29 -12.66
CA PRO A 48 -1.01 12.39 -12.86
C PRO A 48 -2.14 12.37 -11.81
N GLU A 49 -2.54 13.56 -11.32
CA GLU A 49 -3.58 13.75 -10.30
C GLU A 49 -3.22 13.19 -8.90
N GLN A 50 -1.99 12.76 -8.68
CA GLN A 50 -1.47 12.42 -7.36
C GLN A 50 -0.49 13.50 -6.89
N TYR A 51 -0.55 13.85 -5.60
CA TYR A 51 0.19 14.99 -5.06
C TYR A 51 0.95 14.61 -3.79
N ARG A 52 2.02 15.37 -3.52
CA ARG A 52 2.67 15.46 -2.22
C ARG A 52 2.07 16.63 -1.48
N TYR A 53 1.73 16.44 -0.20
CA TYR A 53 1.12 17.48 0.62
C TYR A 53 1.99 17.80 1.84
N SER A 54 2.27 19.10 2.07
CA SER A 54 2.66 19.55 3.40
C SER A 54 1.47 19.49 4.37
N LEU A 55 1.76 19.47 5.67
CA LEU A 55 0.71 19.27 6.69
C LEU A 55 -0.38 20.35 6.66
N ASP A 56 -0.01 21.59 6.40
CA ASP A 56 -0.95 22.71 6.27
C ASP A 56 -1.89 22.58 5.05
N ARG A 57 -1.53 21.78 4.05
CA ARG A 57 -2.34 21.55 2.85
C ARG A 57 -3.04 20.17 2.85
N LEU A 58 -2.68 19.29 3.78
CA LEU A 58 -3.19 17.91 3.84
C LEU A 58 -4.72 17.87 4.03
N ASN A 59 -5.28 18.77 4.83
CA ASN A 59 -6.71 18.80 5.11
C ASN A 59 -7.57 19.05 3.86
N GLU A 60 -7.04 19.70 2.82
CA GLU A 60 -7.77 19.87 1.55
C GLU A 60 -8.10 18.52 0.90
N GLU A 61 -7.12 17.61 0.89
CA GLU A 61 -7.31 16.26 0.33
C GLU A 61 -8.19 15.41 1.23
N LEU A 62 -7.99 15.46 2.53
CA LEU A 62 -8.81 14.72 3.50
C LEU A 62 -10.28 15.12 3.44
N ASP A 63 -10.59 16.40 3.30
CA ASP A 63 -11.97 16.88 3.13
C ASP A 63 -12.60 16.39 1.82
N GLU A 64 -11.82 16.32 0.73
CA GLU A 64 -12.29 15.73 -0.53
C GLU A 64 -12.59 14.24 -0.37
N LEU A 65 -11.68 13.50 0.27
CA LEU A 65 -11.87 12.06 0.51
C LEU A 65 -13.13 11.78 1.32
N LEU A 66 -13.38 12.54 2.40
CA LEU A 66 -14.60 12.38 3.19
C LEU A 66 -15.88 12.68 2.40
N LYS A 67 -15.86 13.73 1.54
CA LYS A 67 -17.01 14.05 0.67
C LYS A 67 -17.30 12.91 -0.31
N LEU A 68 -16.29 12.18 -0.75
CA LEU A 68 -16.43 11.01 -1.62
C LEU A 68 -16.82 9.74 -0.84
N GLY A 69 -16.67 9.75 0.50
CA GLY A 69 -16.89 8.57 1.35
C GLY A 69 -15.73 7.60 1.34
N ILE A 70 -14.49 8.09 1.13
CA ILE A 70 -13.25 7.33 1.26
C ILE A 70 -12.69 7.61 2.66
N ASN A 71 -12.72 6.60 3.50
CA ASN A 71 -12.32 6.71 4.91
C ASN A 71 -11.02 5.98 5.23
N ASN A 72 -10.50 5.16 4.34
CA ASN A 72 -9.28 4.39 4.56
C ASN A 72 -8.13 5.00 3.77
N ILE A 73 -7.06 5.36 4.46
CA ILE A 73 -5.87 5.99 3.87
C ILE A 73 -4.60 5.25 4.27
N LEU A 74 -3.62 5.23 3.36
CA LEU A 74 -2.28 4.73 3.63
C LEU A 74 -1.28 5.87 3.47
N LEU A 75 -0.55 6.20 4.55
CA LEU A 75 0.40 7.33 4.58
C LEU A 75 1.82 6.90 4.23
N PHE A 76 2.45 7.66 3.32
CA PHE A 76 3.87 7.65 3.02
C PHE A 76 4.49 8.99 3.38
N GLY A 77 5.63 8.97 4.07
CA GLY A 77 6.32 10.18 4.51
C GLY A 77 7.53 10.52 3.63
N ILE A 78 7.68 11.80 3.32
CA ILE A 78 8.83 12.32 2.57
C ILE A 78 9.51 13.38 3.44
N PRO A 79 10.60 13.01 4.17
CA PRO A 79 11.31 13.94 5.03
C PRO A 79 12.20 14.88 4.23
N ASN A 80 12.50 16.05 4.79
CA ASN A 80 13.49 16.97 4.23
C ASN A 80 14.95 16.54 4.50
N HIS A 81 15.15 15.69 5.50
CA HIS A 81 16.48 15.21 5.88
C HIS A 81 16.52 13.68 5.82
N LYS A 82 17.57 13.15 5.23
CA LYS A 82 17.84 11.71 5.15
C LYS A 82 19.25 11.44 5.66
N ASP A 83 19.42 10.34 6.37
CA ASP A 83 20.71 9.88 6.86
C ASP A 83 20.89 8.37 6.62
N GLU A 84 22.02 7.82 7.02
CA GLU A 84 22.34 6.41 6.77
C GLU A 84 21.43 5.43 7.52
N ILE A 85 20.86 5.86 8.66
CA ILE A 85 20.01 5.03 9.52
C ILE A 85 18.53 5.38 9.46
N GLY A 86 18.14 6.31 8.57
CA GLY A 86 16.73 6.72 8.40
C GLY A 86 16.13 7.30 9.67
N SER A 87 16.85 8.13 10.42
CA SER A 87 16.47 8.58 11.76
C SER A 87 15.10 9.28 11.79
N GLN A 88 14.73 9.99 10.72
CA GLN A 88 13.42 10.68 10.61
C GLN A 88 12.23 9.71 10.55
N ALA A 89 12.43 8.44 10.22
CA ALA A 89 11.36 7.45 10.16
C ALA A 89 10.78 7.13 11.55
N TYR A 90 11.62 7.11 12.59
CA TYR A 90 11.22 6.79 13.97
C TYR A 90 11.28 7.99 14.93
N ASP A 91 11.57 9.19 14.41
CA ASP A 91 11.48 10.41 15.21
C ASP A 91 10.03 10.66 15.65
N GLU A 92 9.82 10.97 16.93
CA GLU A 92 8.48 11.27 17.44
C GLU A 92 7.84 12.49 16.73
N ASN A 93 8.65 13.39 16.19
CA ASN A 93 8.24 14.54 15.38
C ASN A 93 8.45 14.34 13.88
N GLY A 94 8.66 13.10 13.42
CA GLY A 94 8.73 12.76 12.01
C GLY A 94 7.47 13.14 11.26
N ILE A 95 7.58 13.26 9.94
CA ILE A 95 6.47 13.75 9.09
C ILE A 95 5.21 12.87 9.18
N VAL A 96 5.35 11.54 9.21
CA VAL A 96 4.20 10.62 9.34
C VAL A 96 3.56 10.75 10.72
N GLN A 97 4.37 10.78 11.80
CA GLN A 97 3.89 10.92 13.16
C GLN A 97 3.11 12.22 13.37
N ARG A 98 3.59 13.32 12.79
CA ARG A 98 2.87 14.62 12.81
C ARG A 98 1.58 14.57 12.00
N ALA A 99 1.60 13.96 10.81
CA ALA A 99 0.42 13.78 9.97
C ALA A 99 -0.67 12.97 10.70
N VAL A 100 -0.31 11.83 11.30
CA VAL A 100 -1.24 11.00 12.07
C VAL A 100 -1.86 11.79 13.22
N ARG A 101 -1.06 12.50 14.03
CA ARG A 101 -1.58 13.32 15.13
C ARG A 101 -2.50 14.44 14.63
N GLN A 102 -2.19 15.07 13.50
CA GLN A 102 -3.07 16.07 12.88
C GLN A 102 -4.40 15.46 12.46
N ILE A 103 -4.38 14.30 11.80
CA ILE A 103 -5.60 13.59 11.38
C ILE A 103 -6.46 13.24 12.59
N ARG A 104 -5.85 12.74 13.68
CA ARG A 104 -6.58 12.43 14.92
C ARG A 104 -7.17 13.66 15.58
N ARG A 105 -6.44 14.76 15.64
CA ARG A 105 -6.92 16.03 16.19
C ARG A 105 -8.09 16.59 15.39
N ASP A 106 -7.99 16.63 14.05
CA ASP A 106 -8.91 17.37 13.19
C ASP A 106 -10.11 16.51 12.74
N TYR A 107 -9.91 15.20 12.60
CA TYR A 107 -10.92 14.27 12.06
C TYR A 107 -11.35 13.15 13.02
N GLN A 108 -10.64 12.96 14.14
CA GLN A 108 -10.91 11.89 15.12
C GLN A 108 -10.95 10.50 14.43
N ASP A 109 -12.08 9.79 14.57
CA ASP A 109 -12.26 8.42 14.04
C ASP A 109 -12.86 8.37 12.62
N LYS A 110 -12.88 9.51 11.90
CA LYS A 110 -13.43 9.54 10.54
C LYS A 110 -12.54 8.84 9.51
N PHE A 111 -11.26 8.66 9.81
CA PHE A 111 -10.32 7.93 8.97
C PHE A 111 -9.75 6.72 9.68
N LEU A 112 -9.68 5.58 8.96
CA LEU A 112 -8.78 4.49 9.27
C LEU A 112 -7.41 4.83 8.66
N VAL A 113 -6.43 5.06 9.54
CA VAL A 113 -5.09 5.48 9.14
C VAL A 113 -4.13 4.30 9.17
N VAL A 114 -3.77 3.82 7.99
CA VAL A 114 -2.70 2.84 7.79
C VAL A 114 -1.39 3.61 7.58
N THR A 115 -0.31 3.17 8.19
CA THR A 115 1.01 3.78 7.97
C THR A 115 1.98 2.76 7.38
N ASP A 116 2.63 3.13 6.28
CA ASP A 116 3.75 2.34 5.74
C ASP A 116 4.93 2.39 6.71
N VAL A 117 5.56 1.25 6.94
CA VAL A 117 6.75 1.13 7.76
C VAL A 117 7.89 0.61 6.89
N CYS A 118 8.81 1.52 6.56
CA CYS A 118 9.99 1.24 5.77
C CYS A 118 11.07 2.29 6.09
N MET A 119 12.28 2.04 5.65
CA MET A 119 13.39 2.97 5.80
C MET A 119 13.73 3.69 4.49
N CYS A 120 13.31 3.19 3.32
CA CYS A 120 13.81 3.66 2.03
C CYS A 120 13.49 5.13 1.69
N GLU A 121 12.44 5.70 2.24
CA GLU A 121 12.10 7.12 2.10
C GLU A 121 12.99 8.01 2.96
N TYR A 122 13.63 7.44 3.99
CA TYR A 122 14.35 8.15 5.05
C TYR A 122 15.86 7.92 5.01
N THR A 123 16.31 6.86 4.33
CA THR A 123 17.75 6.59 4.19
C THR A 123 18.36 7.37 3.03
N SER A 124 19.58 7.89 3.22
CA SER A 124 20.35 8.61 2.19
C SER A 124 20.70 7.74 0.98
N HIS A 125 20.75 6.43 1.17
CA HIS A 125 21.05 5.45 0.12
C HIS A 125 19.80 4.81 -0.52
N GLY A 126 18.59 5.05 0.00
CA GLY A 126 17.33 4.58 -0.55
C GLY A 126 17.09 3.07 -0.41
N HIS A 127 17.86 2.31 0.34
CA HIS A 127 17.56 0.93 0.69
C HIS A 127 16.62 0.84 1.90
N CYS A 128 15.94 -0.31 2.02
CA CYS A 128 14.89 -0.52 3.05
C CYS A 128 15.45 -0.93 4.42
N GLY A 129 16.75 -0.82 4.66
CA GLY A 129 17.38 -1.23 5.91
C GLY A 129 18.78 -0.67 6.07
N ILE A 130 19.45 -1.08 7.15
CA ILE A 130 20.82 -0.72 7.49
C ILE A 130 21.78 -1.47 6.56
N LEU A 131 22.82 -0.80 6.11
CA LEU A 131 23.77 -1.37 5.16
C LEU A 131 25.05 -1.84 5.86
N HIS A 132 25.43 -3.09 5.59
CA HIS A 132 26.76 -3.61 5.85
C HIS A 132 27.34 -4.20 4.55
N ASN A 133 28.58 -3.83 4.20
CA ASN A 133 29.28 -4.33 3.02
C ASN A 133 28.45 -4.24 1.72
N HIS A 134 27.75 -3.11 1.51
CA HIS A 134 26.89 -2.85 0.35
C HIS A 134 25.65 -3.75 0.21
N ASP A 135 25.25 -4.43 1.28
CA ASP A 135 23.97 -5.15 1.34
C ASP A 135 23.20 -4.77 2.60
N VAL A 136 21.91 -5.07 2.65
CA VAL A 136 21.06 -4.79 3.82
C VAL A 136 21.32 -5.87 4.87
N ASP A 137 21.68 -5.44 6.09
CA ASP A 137 21.73 -6.30 7.25
C ASP A 137 20.31 -6.49 7.81
N ASN A 138 19.82 -7.72 7.72
CA ASN A 138 18.48 -8.08 8.16
C ASN A 138 18.26 -7.82 9.65
N ASP A 139 19.13 -8.37 10.49
CA ASP A 139 18.91 -8.44 11.94
C ASP A 139 19.06 -7.06 12.60
N GLU A 140 20.02 -6.27 12.15
CA GLU A 140 20.15 -4.88 12.62
C GLU A 140 18.95 -4.04 12.17
N THR A 141 18.45 -4.23 10.94
CA THR A 141 17.30 -3.50 10.40
C THR A 141 16.03 -3.73 11.23
N LEU A 142 15.82 -4.93 11.78
CA LEU A 142 14.64 -5.24 12.60
C LEU A 142 14.46 -4.29 13.77
N GLU A 143 15.54 -3.85 14.41
CA GLU A 143 15.49 -2.90 15.53
C GLU A 143 14.94 -1.53 15.11
N TYR A 144 15.28 -1.08 13.90
CA TYR A 144 14.79 0.20 13.36
C TYR A 144 13.34 0.09 12.88
N ILE A 145 12.99 -0.98 12.18
CA ILE A 145 11.61 -1.25 11.76
C ILE A 145 10.67 -1.29 12.96
N ALA A 146 11.07 -1.94 14.04
CA ALA A 146 10.29 -1.98 15.28
C ALA A 146 10.12 -0.58 15.91
N LYS A 147 11.17 0.25 15.92
CA LYS A 147 11.09 1.66 16.40
C LYS A 147 10.13 2.49 15.55
N ILE A 148 10.18 2.36 14.22
CA ILE A 148 9.26 3.05 13.31
C ILE A 148 7.81 2.66 13.62
N ALA A 149 7.52 1.37 13.66
CA ALA A 149 6.20 0.84 13.96
C ALA A 149 5.65 1.36 15.30
N LEU A 150 6.47 1.32 16.36
CA LEU A 150 6.08 1.83 17.67
C LEU A 150 5.82 3.34 17.66
N SER A 151 6.63 4.13 16.94
CA SER A 151 6.44 5.58 16.86
C SER A 151 5.14 5.96 16.14
N HIS A 152 4.77 5.20 15.09
CA HIS A 152 3.50 5.37 14.38
C HIS A 152 2.31 4.98 15.26
N ALA A 153 2.42 3.86 16.00
CA ALA A 153 1.39 3.45 16.98
C ALA A 153 1.17 4.51 18.06
N LYS A 154 2.24 5.06 18.64
CA LYS A 154 2.17 6.16 19.62
C LYS A 154 1.54 7.43 19.03
N ALA A 155 1.73 7.70 17.75
CA ALA A 155 1.12 8.83 17.06
C ALA A 155 -0.38 8.65 16.82
N GLY A 156 -0.90 7.41 16.91
CA GLY A 156 -2.31 7.08 16.74
C GLY A 156 -2.67 6.39 15.42
N ALA A 157 -1.72 5.72 14.74
CA ALA A 157 -2.04 4.87 13.59
C ALA A 157 -2.98 3.72 14.01
N ASP A 158 -3.92 3.36 13.14
CA ASP A 158 -4.84 2.23 13.37
C ASP A 158 -4.23 0.92 12.92
N ILE A 159 -3.45 0.92 11.84
CA ILE A 159 -2.82 -0.27 11.25
C ILE A 159 -1.37 0.05 10.90
N ILE A 160 -0.47 -0.86 11.24
CA ILE A 160 0.95 -0.80 10.88
C ILE A 160 1.18 -1.69 9.66
N ALA A 161 1.78 -1.14 8.59
CA ALA A 161 1.97 -1.85 7.33
C ALA A 161 3.45 -1.92 6.92
N PRO A 162 4.22 -2.91 7.43
CA PRO A 162 5.65 -3.04 7.14
C PRO A 162 5.90 -3.50 5.70
N SER A 163 6.69 -2.71 4.96
CA SER A 163 6.96 -2.92 3.53
C SER A 163 8.44 -3.16 3.21
N ASP A 164 9.26 -3.33 4.21
CA ASP A 164 10.72 -3.49 4.13
C ASP A 164 11.18 -4.85 3.58
N MET A 165 10.44 -5.93 3.85
CA MET A 165 10.71 -7.32 3.46
C MET A 165 11.88 -7.98 4.22
N MET A 166 12.19 -7.56 5.45
CA MET A 166 13.16 -8.26 6.29
C MET A 166 12.54 -9.52 6.90
N ASP A 167 13.33 -10.60 7.02
CA ASP A 167 12.91 -11.82 7.71
C ASP A 167 12.68 -11.54 9.20
N GLY A 168 11.57 -12.02 9.78
CA GLY A 168 11.27 -11.85 11.21
C GLY A 168 10.69 -10.49 11.61
N ARG A 169 10.43 -9.59 10.65
CA ARG A 169 9.97 -8.22 10.91
C ARG A 169 8.58 -8.16 11.58
N ILE A 170 7.68 -9.05 11.17
CA ILE A 170 6.32 -9.06 11.73
C ILE A 170 6.35 -9.44 13.20
N GLY A 171 7.10 -10.49 13.54
CA GLY A 171 7.30 -10.92 14.93
C GLY A 171 7.95 -9.84 15.80
N LYS A 172 8.96 -9.16 15.27
CA LYS A 172 9.64 -8.07 15.96
C LYS A 172 8.71 -6.87 16.22
N ILE A 173 7.91 -6.49 15.23
CA ILE A 173 6.88 -5.43 15.37
C ILE A 173 5.82 -5.85 16.38
N ARG A 174 5.30 -7.07 16.30
CA ARG A 174 4.28 -7.55 17.24
C ARG A 174 4.79 -7.54 18.67
N GLU A 175 6.02 -8.01 18.89
CA GLU A 175 6.67 -8.00 20.18
C GLU A 175 6.75 -6.60 20.80
N ILE A 176 7.23 -5.61 20.04
CA ILE A 176 7.40 -4.25 20.56
C ILE A 176 6.06 -3.55 20.81
N LEU A 177 5.07 -3.76 19.92
CA LEU A 177 3.73 -3.23 20.10
C LEU A 177 3.08 -3.79 21.37
N ASP A 178 3.16 -5.10 21.60
CA ASP A 178 2.58 -5.76 22.77
C ASP A 178 3.22 -5.31 24.08
N LYS A 179 4.55 -5.19 24.11
CA LYS A 179 5.31 -4.69 25.26
C LYS A 179 4.94 -3.24 25.63
N ASN A 180 4.49 -2.45 24.65
CA ASN A 180 4.10 -1.06 24.86
C ASN A 180 2.58 -0.84 24.93
N ASN A 181 1.81 -1.89 25.21
CA ASN A 181 0.34 -1.88 25.34
C ASN A 181 -0.45 -1.56 24.06
N PHE A 182 0.13 -1.72 22.88
CA PHE A 182 -0.53 -1.60 21.58
C PHE A 182 -0.99 -2.95 21.02
N LYS A 183 -1.49 -3.85 21.90
CA LYS A 183 -1.88 -5.22 21.56
C LYS A 183 -3.00 -5.33 20.52
N ASN A 184 -3.80 -4.27 20.38
CA ASN A 184 -4.97 -4.24 19.51
C ASN A 184 -4.69 -3.56 18.16
N ILE A 185 -3.47 -3.12 17.88
CA ILE A 185 -3.12 -2.56 16.58
C ILE A 185 -2.80 -3.71 15.62
N PRO A 186 -3.57 -3.88 14.52
CA PRO A 186 -3.30 -4.90 13.53
C PRO A 186 -2.03 -4.61 12.72
N ILE A 187 -1.43 -5.68 12.20
CA ILE A 187 -0.28 -5.61 11.28
C ILE A 187 -0.74 -6.05 9.89
N MET A 188 -0.63 -5.15 8.91
CA MET A 188 -0.88 -5.40 7.50
C MET A 188 0.44 -5.71 6.81
N ALA A 189 0.81 -6.98 6.76
CA ALA A 189 2.10 -7.42 6.27
C ALA A 189 2.17 -7.35 4.73
N TYR A 190 3.20 -6.71 4.20
CA TYR A 190 3.56 -6.83 2.78
C TYR A 190 4.23 -8.18 2.53
N SER A 191 3.53 -9.27 2.82
CA SER A 191 4.07 -10.63 2.82
C SER A 191 4.61 -11.05 1.46
N VAL A 192 3.93 -10.61 0.39
CA VAL A 192 4.26 -11.04 -0.98
C VAL A 192 4.59 -9.81 -1.82
N LYS A 193 5.76 -9.24 -1.60
CA LYS A 193 6.26 -8.06 -2.34
C LYS A 193 7.39 -8.43 -3.26
N TYR A 194 7.14 -8.35 -4.56
CA TYR A 194 8.12 -8.67 -5.58
C TYR A 194 9.05 -7.48 -5.91
N SER A 195 10.29 -7.76 -6.29
CA SER A 195 11.19 -6.78 -6.91
C SER A 195 10.68 -6.46 -8.31
N SER A 196 9.98 -5.34 -8.45
CA SER A 196 9.19 -5.04 -9.63
C SER A 196 9.57 -3.73 -10.32
N ALA A 197 9.51 -3.73 -11.66
CA ALA A 197 9.64 -2.52 -12.48
C ALA A 197 8.42 -1.58 -12.35
N TYR A 198 7.29 -2.08 -11.89
CA TYR A 198 6.07 -1.27 -11.66
C TYR A 198 6.19 -0.24 -10.52
N TYR A 199 7.32 -0.20 -9.79
CA TYR A 199 7.55 0.77 -8.72
C TYR A 199 8.23 2.07 -9.19
N GLY A 200 8.54 2.21 -10.49
CA GLY A 200 9.22 3.40 -11.02
C GLY A 200 8.57 4.71 -10.54
N PRO A 201 7.27 4.95 -10.82
CA PRO A 201 6.62 6.20 -10.40
C PRO A 201 6.55 6.40 -8.89
N PHE A 202 6.46 5.33 -8.09
CA PHE A 202 6.53 5.44 -6.62
C PHE A 202 7.91 5.93 -6.13
N ARG A 203 8.99 5.47 -6.77
CA ARG A 203 10.34 5.93 -6.41
C ARG A 203 10.51 7.42 -6.64
N ASP A 204 9.91 7.95 -7.72
CA ASP A 204 9.85 9.38 -7.97
C ASP A 204 8.97 10.09 -6.92
N ALA A 205 7.80 9.51 -6.60
CA ALA A 205 6.85 10.07 -5.65
C ALA A 205 7.43 10.21 -4.24
N ALA A 206 8.12 9.17 -3.76
CA ALA A 206 8.65 9.05 -2.40
C ALA A 206 10.13 9.43 -2.28
N ASP A 207 10.77 9.86 -3.38
CA ASP A 207 12.20 10.13 -3.45
C ASP A 207 13.03 8.98 -2.83
N SER A 208 12.72 7.73 -3.22
CA SER A 208 13.21 6.50 -2.57
C SER A 208 13.94 5.56 -3.54
N ALA A 209 14.46 6.09 -4.64
CA ALA A 209 15.28 5.29 -5.55
C ALA A 209 16.59 4.86 -4.86
N PRO A 210 17.00 3.57 -4.94
CA PRO A 210 18.27 3.15 -4.39
C PRO A 210 19.43 3.85 -5.15
N SER A 211 20.38 4.40 -4.39
CA SER A 211 21.55 5.12 -4.96
C SER A 211 22.54 4.17 -5.65
N PHE A 212 22.49 2.88 -5.33
CA PHE A 212 23.30 1.82 -5.95
C PHE A 212 22.57 0.48 -5.90
N GLY A 213 23.00 -0.49 -6.70
CA GLY A 213 22.48 -1.85 -6.71
C GLY A 213 20.97 -1.95 -7.04
N ASP A 214 20.31 -2.91 -6.43
CA ASP A 214 18.87 -3.11 -6.53
C ASP A 214 18.33 -3.70 -5.20
N ARG A 215 17.05 -4.08 -5.16
CA ARG A 215 16.41 -4.62 -3.95
C ARG A 215 16.14 -6.12 -4.02
N LYS A 216 16.81 -6.86 -4.92
CA LYS A 216 16.53 -8.28 -5.16
C LYS A 216 17.06 -9.22 -4.07
N THR A 217 17.93 -8.74 -3.19
CA THR A 217 18.42 -9.52 -2.05
C THR A 217 17.36 -9.70 -0.97
N TYR A 218 16.35 -8.80 -0.90
CA TYR A 218 15.28 -8.86 0.11
C TYR A 218 13.85 -8.78 -0.46
N GLN A 219 13.63 -8.26 -1.67
CA GLN A 219 12.33 -8.36 -2.33
C GLN A 219 12.28 -9.63 -3.20
N MET A 220 11.12 -10.27 -3.28
CA MET A 220 10.94 -11.54 -3.97
C MET A 220 11.29 -11.47 -5.47
N ASP A 221 11.87 -12.52 -5.99
CA ASP A 221 12.12 -12.66 -7.44
C ASP A 221 10.80 -12.96 -8.17
N PHE A 222 10.39 -12.09 -9.08
CA PHE A 222 9.16 -12.25 -9.88
C PHE A 222 9.16 -13.51 -10.76
N ARG A 223 10.29 -14.18 -10.95
CA ARG A 223 10.40 -15.46 -11.67
C ARG A 223 10.15 -16.67 -10.78
N SER A 224 10.10 -16.48 -9.45
CA SER A 224 9.92 -17.55 -8.48
C SER A 224 8.48 -17.58 -7.98
N TYR A 225 7.70 -18.57 -8.45
CA TYR A 225 6.31 -18.71 -8.07
C TYR A 225 6.12 -19.21 -6.64
N ASN A 226 6.89 -20.21 -6.21
CA ASN A 226 6.61 -20.91 -4.95
C ASN A 226 7.06 -20.18 -3.68
N ASN A 227 7.88 -19.13 -3.78
CA ASN A 227 8.43 -18.45 -2.61
C ASN A 227 7.35 -17.78 -1.75
N PHE A 228 6.22 -17.38 -2.33
CA PHE A 228 5.15 -16.73 -1.59
C PHE A 228 4.60 -17.58 -0.43
N TYR A 229 4.60 -18.90 -0.56
CA TYR A 229 4.12 -19.80 0.52
C TYR A 229 4.92 -19.60 1.81
N ARG A 230 6.25 -19.53 1.70
CA ARG A 230 7.13 -19.36 2.86
C ARG A 230 6.95 -18.00 3.51
N GLU A 231 6.84 -16.95 2.71
CA GLU A 231 6.63 -15.58 3.19
C GLU A 231 5.28 -15.47 3.92
N VAL A 232 4.22 -15.98 3.32
CA VAL A 232 2.87 -15.97 3.91
C VAL A 232 2.84 -16.78 5.20
N GLU A 233 3.42 -17.99 5.21
CA GLU A 233 3.46 -18.86 6.39
C GLU A 233 4.23 -18.20 7.53
N ALA A 234 5.41 -17.63 7.25
CA ALA A 234 6.24 -16.95 8.24
C ALA A 234 5.50 -15.73 8.84
N ASP A 235 4.97 -14.84 8.02
CA ASP A 235 4.28 -13.64 8.49
C ASP A 235 3.03 -13.99 9.33
N ILE A 236 2.29 -15.06 8.97
CA ILE A 236 1.15 -15.55 9.78
C ILE A 236 1.63 -16.05 11.14
N GLN A 237 2.68 -16.87 11.18
CA GLN A 237 3.24 -17.39 12.42
C GLN A 237 3.78 -16.27 13.33
N GLU A 238 4.30 -15.22 12.74
CA GLU A 238 4.82 -14.04 13.41
C GLU A 238 3.72 -13.05 13.90
N GLY A 239 2.46 -13.26 13.49
CA GLY A 239 1.31 -12.49 13.97
C GLY A 239 0.79 -11.41 13.03
N ALA A 240 0.91 -11.60 11.71
CA ALA A 240 0.22 -10.75 10.72
C ALA A 240 -1.30 -10.93 10.83
N ASP A 241 -2.04 -9.83 10.69
CA ASP A 241 -3.51 -9.80 10.67
C ASP A 241 -4.06 -9.68 9.24
N PHE A 242 -3.26 -9.14 8.31
CA PHE A 242 -3.57 -9.03 6.89
C PHE A 242 -2.37 -9.49 6.07
N ILE A 243 -2.64 -10.14 4.94
CA ILE A 243 -1.62 -10.57 3.98
C ILE A 243 -1.73 -9.72 2.72
N MET A 244 -0.65 -9.04 2.33
CA MET A 244 -0.65 -8.17 1.15
C MET A 244 0.18 -8.76 0.02
N VAL A 245 -0.38 -8.71 -1.20
CA VAL A 245 0.33 -8.99 -2.46
C VAL A 245 0.61 -7.68 -3.20
N LYS A 246 1.86 -7.46 -3.58
CA LYS A 246 2.33 -6.26 -4.27
C LYS A 246 3.38 -6.62 -5.34
N PRO A 247 3.19 -6.24 -6.62
CA PRO A 247 2.04 -5.57 -7.25
C PRO A 247 0.80 -6.46 -7.39
N ALA A 248 -0.31 -5.91 -7.97
CA ALA A 248 -1.58 -6.63 -8.09
C ALA A 248 -1.81 -7.23 -9.49
N MET A 249 -1.85 -6.40 -10.54
CA MET A 249 -2.38 -6.82 -11.86
C MET A 249 -1.53 -7.89 -12.56
N ALA A 250 -0.22 -7.81 -12.46
CA ALA A 250 0.67 -8.81 -13.04
C ALA A 250 0.82 -10.08 -12.17
N TYR A 251 0.15 -10.13 -11.00
CA TYR A 251 0.28 -11.17 -9.98
C TYR A 251 -1.10 -11.70 -9.52
N LEU A 252 -2.10 -11.69 -10.41
CA LEU A 252 -3.44 -12.22 -10.10
C LEU A 252 -3.42 -13.72 -9.77
N ASP A 253 -2.51 -14.47 -10.38
CA ASP A 253 -2.23 -15.87 -10.08
C ASP A 253 -1.72 -16.06 -8.65
N VAL A 254 -0.84 -15.18 -8.21
CA VAL A 254 -0.32 -15.19 -6.83
C VAL A 254 -1.41 -14.78 -5.83
N ILE A 255 -2.19 -13.73 -6.11
CA ILE A 255 -3.34 -13.35 -5.28
C ILE A 255 -4.29 -14.54 -5.13
N LYS A 256 -4.58 -15.24 -6.22
CA LYS A 256 -5.43 -16.42 -6.21
C LYS A 256 -4.84 -17.52 -5.32
N SER A 257 -3.55 -17.79 -5.46
CA SER A 257 -2.86 -18.82 -4.68
C SER A 257 -2.80 -18.48 -3.18
N VAL A 258 -2.56 -17.22 -2.83
CA VAL A 258 -2.62 -16.74 -1.44
C VAL A 258 -4.03 -16.95 -0.87
N SER A 259 -5.09 -16.67 -1.64
CA SER A 259 -6.49 -16.88 -1.20
C SER A 259 -6.86 -18.34 -0.95
N GLU A 260 -6.06 -19.28 -1.41
CA GLU A 260 -6.25 -20.72 -1.20
C GLU A 260 -5.49 -21.27 0.01
N VAL A 261 -4.53 -20.50 0.56
CA VAL A 261 -3.66 -20.97 1.64
C VAL A 261 -3.87 -20.24 2.97
N THR A 262 -4.64 -19.13 2.99
CA THR A 262 -4.95 -18.43 4.23
C THR A 262 -6.41 -17.98 4.28
N ASN A 263 -6.94 -17.85 5.51
CA ASN A 263 -8.24 -17.24 5.80
C ASN A 263 -8.10 -15.80 6.35
N LEU A 264 -6.88 -15.26 6.43
CA LEU A 264 -6.69 -13.86 6.78
C LEU A 264 -7.13 -12.95 5.61
N PRO A 265 -7.60 -11.73 5.90
CA PRO A 265 -7.95 -10.77 4.84
C PRO A 265 -6.79 -10.50 3.90
N ILE A 266 -7.07 -10.55 2.60
CA ILE A 266 -6.06 -10.36 1.55
C ILE A 266 -6.14 -8.95 1.00
N VAL A 267 -5.01 -8.27 1.01
CA VAL A 267 -4.83 -6.95 0.45
C VAL A 267 -4.07 -7.05 -0.86
N ALA A 268 -4.55 -6.40 -1.91
CA ALA A 268 -3.83 -6.28 -3.16
C ALA A 268 -3.46 -4.82 -3.43
N TYR A 269 -2.19 -4.56 -3.71
CA TYR A 269 -1.74 -3.21 -4.02
C TYR A 269 -1.66 -2.99 -5.53
N ASN A 270 -2.63 -2.24 -6.07
CA ASN A 270 -2.58 -1.70 -7.42
C ASN A 270 -1.59 -0.52 -7.44
N VAL A 271 -0.36 -0.80 -7.85
CA VAL A 271 0.80 0.07 -7.64
C VAL A 271 0.91 1.22 -8.65
N SER A 272 1.85 2.11 -8.38
CA SER A 272 2.08 3.34 -9.12
C SER A 272 2.29 3.14 -10.63
N GLY A 273 3.07 2.13 -11.04
CA GLY A 273 3.28 1.83 -12.45
C GLY A 273 2.02 1.32 -13.14
N GLU A 274 1.22 0.51 -12.46
CA GLU A 274 -0.07 0.05 -12.98
C GLU A 274 -1.04 1.22 -13.16
N TYR A 275 -1.08 2.14 -12.20
CA TYR A 275 -1.83 3.41 -12.28
C TYR A 275 -1.37 4.27 -13.47
N SER A 276 -0.07 4.56 -13.53
CA SER A 276 0.50 5.45 -14.54
C SER A 276 0.35 4.93 -15.96
N MET A 277 0.44 3.61 -16.18
CA MET A 277 0.21 2.98 -17.47
C MET A 277 -1.22 3.22 -17.97
N VAL A 278 -2.21 3.09 -17.10
CA VAL A 278 -3.62 3.35 -17.44
C VAL A 278 -3.83 4.83 -17.75
N LYS A 279 -3.35 5.75 -16.89
CA LYS A 279 -3.45 7.20 -17.13
C LYS A 279 -2.79 7.62 -18.45
N ALA A 280 -1.59 7.09 -18.75
CA ALA A 280 -0.90 7.40 -19.98
C ALA A 280 -1.66 6.91 -21.24
N ALA A 281 -2.21 5.70 -21.22
CA ALA A 281 -2.99 5.17 -22.33
C ALA A 281 -4.33 5.90 -22.50
N ALA A 282 -5.00 6.25 -21.39
CA ALA A 282 -6.25 7.00 -21.39
C ALA A 282 -6.05 8.43 -21.93
N LYS A 283 -4.98 9.12 -21.51
CA LYS A 283 -4.61 10.45 -22.01
C LYS A 283 -4.45 10.49 -23.54
N ASN A 284 -4.00 9.39 -24.13
CA ASN A 284 -3.86 9.24 -25.58
C ASN A 284 -5.14 8.70 -26.27
N ASN A 285 -6.24 8.53 -25.55
CA ASN A 285 -7.49 7.96 -26.05
C ASN A 285 -7.34 6.54 -26.66
N TRP A 286 -6.38 5.76 -26.19
CA TRP A 286 -6.18 4.38 -26.65
C TRP A 286 -7.09 3.40 -25.87
N ILE A 287 -7.49 3.79 -24.66
CA ILE A 287 -8.39 3.02 -23.78
C ILE A 287 -9.42 3.94 -23.14
N ASP A 288 -10.57 3.37 -22.76
CA ASP A 288 -11.56 3.99 -21.89
C ASP A 288 -11.14 3.77 -20.44
N GLU A 289 -10.78 4.86 -19.75
CA GLU A 289 -10.22 4.80 -18.40
C GLU A 289 -11.18 4.15 -17.40
N GLU A 290 -12.44 4.58 -17.35
CA GLU A 290 -13.45 4.05 -16.44
C GLU A 290 -13.59 2.53 -16.63
N LYS A 291 -13.72 2.07 -17.88
CA LYS A 291 -13.92 0.66 -18.17
C LYS A 291 -12.72 -0.19 -17.77
N ILE A 292 -11.51 0.23 -18.11
CA ILE A 292 -10.31 -0.57 -17.84
C ILE A 292 -9.98 -0.61 -16.35
N VAL A 293 -10.14 0.51 -15.63
CA VAL A 293 -9.92 0.54 -14.18
C VAL A 293 -10.93 -0.35 -13.46
N MET A 294 -12.21 -0.24 -13.80
CA MET A 294 -13.24 -1.10 -13.19
C MET A 294 -12.99 -2.57 -13.50
N GLU A 295 -12.61 -2.93 -14.74
CA GLU A 295 -12.26 -4.31 -15.10
C GLU A 295 -11.07 -4.83 -14.30
N ASN A 296 -10.03 -4.00 -14.11
CA ASN A 296 -8.87 -4.32 -13.28
C ASN A 296 -9.27 -4.58 -11.81
N MET A 297 -10.11 -3.72 -11.24
CA MET A 297 -10.58 -3.90 -9.85
C MET A 297 -11.40 -5.20 -9.70
N TYR A 298 -12.28 -5.48 -10.65
CA TYR A 298 -13.00 -6.76 -10.65
C TYR A 298 -12.07 -7.97 -10.84
N ALA A 299 -11.01 -7.84 -11.64
CA ALA A 299 -10.02 -8.91 -11.81
C ALA A 299 -9.27 -9.20 -10.51
N ILE A 300 -8.83 -8.15 -9.79
CA ILE A 300 -8.17 -8.26 -8.49
C ILE A 300 -9.11 -8.90 -7.45
N LYS A 301 -10.36 -8.43 -7.35
CA LYS A 301 -11.37 -9.02 -6.45
C LYS A 301 -11.66 -10.48 -6.80
N ARG A 302 -11.79 -10.80 -8.09
CA ARG A 302 -12.02 -12.18 -8.56
C ARG A 302 -10.86 -13.11 -8.26
N ALA A 303 -9.63 -12.60 -8.24
CA ALA A 303 -8.46 -13.35 -7.82
C ALA A 303 -8.46 -13.71 -6.32
N GLY A 304 -9.25 -12.99 -5.50
CA GLY A 304 -9.42 -13.30 -4.08
C GLY A 304 -9.05 -12.17 -3.11
N ALA A 305 -8.72 -10.98 -3.60
CA ALA A 305 -8.45 -9.85 -2.72
C ALA A 305 -9.71 -9.35 -2.02
N ASP A 306 -9.64 -9.12 -0.71
CA ASP A 306 -10.69 -8.50 0.10
C ASP A 306 -10.60 -6.98 0.08
N ILE A 307 -9.38 -6.45 0.02
CA ILE A 307 -9.05 -5.03 0.12
C ILE A 307 -8.14 -4.66 -1.05
N ILE A 308 -8.35 -3.48 -1.62
CA ILE A 308 -7.51 -2.96 -2.70
C ILE A 308 -6.93 -1.61 -2.30
N ILE A 309 -5.60 -1.52 -2.28
CA ILE A 309 -4.91 -0.23 -2.21
C ILE A 309 -4.75 0.27 -3.64
N THR A 310 -5.26 1.46 -3.95
CA THR A 310 -5.20 2.01 -5.31
C THR A 310 -5.26 3.53 -5.35
N TYR A 311 -4.47 4.12 -6.21
CA TYR A 311 -4.50 5.55 -6.53
C TYR A 311 -5.76 5.96 -7.33
N HIS A 312 -6.47 4.99 -7.94
CA HIS A 312 -7.75 5.22 -8.62
C HIS A 312 -8.95 5.34 -7.67
N ALA A 313 -8.77 5.26 -6.34
CA ALA A 313 -9.89 5.16 -5.41
C ALA A 313 -10.91 6.31 -5.57
N LYS A 314 -10.46 7.56 -5.78
CA LYS A 314 -11.34 8.72 -5.99
C LYS A 314 -12.20 8.57 -7.25
N ASP A 315 -11.60 8.10 -8.34
CA ASP A 315 -12.29 7.90 -9.60
C ASP A 315 -13.30 6.75 -9.51
N ILE A 316 -12.88 5.62 -8.94
CA ILE A 316 -13.73 4.44 -8.72
C ILE A 316 -14.99 4.83 -7.95
N VAL A 317 -14.83 5.58 -6.85
CA VAL A 317 -15.97 5.99 -6.01
C VAL A 317 -16.93 6.92 -6.77
N LYS A 318 -16.41 7.83 -7.60
CA LYS A 318 -17.23 8.67 -8.49
C LYS A 318 -18.01 7.83 -9.49
N TRP A 319 -17.38 6.79 -10.08
CA TRP A 319 -18.03 5.91 -11.06
C TRP A 319 -19.07 4.97 -10.42
N LEU A 320 -18.81 4.47 -9.22
CA LEU A 320 -19.79 3.66 -8.46
C LEU A 320 -21.03 4.45 -8.02
N SER A 321 -20.97 5.78 -8.06
CA SER A 321 -22.06 6.66 -7.61
C SER A 321 -22.95 7.15 -8.77
N LYS A 322 -22.63 6.78 -10.03
CA LYS A 322 -23.45 7.02 -11.23
C LYS A 322 -24.57 6.00 -11.31
#